data_b3ec94be3e71338efadcedbb46801803
#
_entry.id   b3ec94be3e71338efadcedbb46801803
#
_cell.length_a   1.000
_cell.length_b   1.000
_cell.length_c   1.000
_cell.angle_alpha   90.00
_cell.angle_beta   90.00
_cell.angle_gamma   90.00
#
_symmetry.space_group_name_H-M   'P 1'
#
loop_
_entity.id
_entity.type
_entity.pdbx_description
1 polymer ?
#
loop_
_entity_poly.entity_id
_entity_poly.type
_entity_poly.pdbx_seq_one_letter_code
_entity_poly.pdbx_strand_id
1 'polypeptide(L)'
;MPGNCRRRVDRMGMLRPFLQADQCQNHVLLCPFAGASGGAFHNWRGLDEQGLDLTLAIYPGRDQRMHEPCLRQVQPLAESLAAEIQTMPAKQRRTLILAGHSMGAQVAFETCLLLEQAGTSPAGLVLSACHAPHLSGRRLLSHLDDRRFIEQLVAIGGVSEALLANPDLLAVFMPLLRADFQATESYHRPLHADRRRLQTPTLLLHGSHDPEADQEEVGAWRQWLCGESRQQVMAGDHFYLTQRPRAFATQVLTFIEQSISPFHP
;
A
#
# COMPACT_ATOMS: atom_id res chain seq x y z
N MET A 1 -24.94 -27.90 32.13
CA MET A 1 -24.12 -27.66 30.93
C MET A 1 -24.15 -26.18 30.65
N PRO A 2 -23.15 -25.36 30.98
CA PRO A 2 -23.14 -23.96 30.60
C PRO A 2 -22.62 -23.83 29.16
N GLY A 3 -23.47 -23.26 28.31
CA GLY A 3 -23.19 -23.01 26.90
C GLY A 3 -22.05 -22.01 26.76
N ASN A 4 -21.02 -22.42 26.04
CA ASN A 4 -19.83 -21.66 25.70
C ASN A 4 -20.22 -20.60 24.63
N CYS A 5 -20.71 -19.46 25.07
CA CYS A 5 -20.97 -18.28 24.24
C CYS A 5 -19.61 -17.65 23.90
N ARG A 6 -18.89 -18.21 22.93
CA ARG A 6 -17.77 -17.51 22.30
C ARG A 6 -18.37 -16.29 21.62
N ARG A 7 -18.21 -15.12 22.23
CA ARG A 7 -18.44 -13.85 21.56
C ARG A 7 -17.61 -13.89 20.26
N ARG A 8 -18.30 -13.90 19.12
CA ARG A 8 -17.69 -13.52 17.86
C ARG A 8 -17.21 -12.08 18.09
N VAL A 9 -15.91 -11.91 18.24
CA VAL A 9 -15.30 -10.60 18.03
C VAL A 9 -15.52 -10.35 16.55
N ASP A 10 -16.44 -9.45 16.20
CA ASP A 10 -16.59 -8.96 14.83
C ASP A 10 -15.22 -8.43 14.42
N ARG A 11 -14.50 -9.21 13.61
CA ARG A 11 -13.23 -8.76 13.05
C ARG A 11 -13.59 -7.60 12.12
N MET A 12 -13.20 -6.41 12.51
CA MET A 12 -13.32 -5.24 11.65
C MET A 12 -12.50 -5.49 10.40
N GLY A 13 -13.08 -5.26 9.23
CA GLY A 13 -12.43 -5.48 7.95
C GLY A 13 -11.21 -4.57 7.75
N MET A 14 -10.38 -4.91 6.75
CA MET A 14 -9.24 -4.08 6.34
C MET A 14 -9.67 -2.86 5.53
N LEU A 15 -10.83 -2.91 4.90
CA LEU A 15 -11.29 -1.88 3.97
C LEU A 15 -12.00 -0.74 4.71
N ARG A 16 -11.43 0.46 4.63
CA ARG A 16 -11.99 1.68 5.22
C ARG A 16 -12.27 2.71 4.12
N PRO A 17 -13.54 2.99 3.77
CA PRO A 17 -13.88 4.11 2.90
C PRO A 17 -13.28 5.41 3.45
N PHE A 18 -12.63 6.19 2.58
CA PHE A 18 -11.92 7.41 2.97
C PHE A 18 -12.37 8.64 2.19
N LEU A 19 -12.50 8.53 0.87
CA LEU A 19 -13.07 9.54 -0.02
C LEU A 19 -14.17 8.89 -0.86
N GLN A 20 -15.25 9.62 -1.11
CA GLN A 20 -16.37 9.16 -1.92
C GLN A 20 -16.66 10.21 -2.99
N ALA A 21 -16.28 9.91 -4.23
CA ALA A 21 -16.53 10.77 -5.36
C ALA A 21 -17.88 10.44 -6.00
N ASP A 22 -18.66 11.46 -6.30
CA ASP A 22 -19.91 11.33 -7.04
C ASP A 22 -19.63 10.84 -8.48
N GLN A 23 -20.38 9.83 -8.95
CA GLN A 23 -20.32 9.29 -10.30
C GLN A 23 -18.95 8.68 -10.73
N CYS A 24 -18.12 8.26 -9.79
CA CYS A 24 -16.86 7.61 -10.12
C CYS A 24 -17.09 6.18 -10.62
N GLN A 25 -16.48 5.83 -11.77
CA GLN A 25 -16.56 4.47 -12.33
C GLN A 25 -15.51 3.54 -11.72
N ASN A 26 -14.37 4.09 -11.31
CA ASN A 26 -13.24 3.33 -10.76
C ASN A 26 -13.04 3.66 -9.29
N HIS A 27 -12.68 2.64 -8.52
CA HIS A 27 -12.46 2.74 -7.10
C HIS A 27 -10.99 2.42 -6.78
N VAL A 28 -10.32 3.32 -6.08
CA VAL A 28 -8.92 3.13 -5.66
C VAL A 28 -8.88 2.54 -4.26
N LEU A 29 -8.18 1.42 -4.10
CA LEU A 29 -7.83 0.85 -2.80
C LEU A 29 -6.34 1.07 -2.56
N LEU A 30 -6.00 1.92 -1.59
CA LEU A 30 -4.64 2.26 -1.26
C LEU A 30 -4.11 1.41 -0.10
N CYS A 31 -3.03 0.68 -0.37
CA CYS A 31 -2.19 0.00 0.61
C CYS A 31 -1.15 0.98 1.16
N PRO A 32 -1.19 1.35 2.45
CA PRO A 32 -0.31 2.37 3.02
C PRO A 32 1.13 1.89 3.20
N PHE A 33 2.04 2.84 3.37
CA PHE A 33 3.45 2.59 3.73
C PHE A 33 3.62 2.14 5.19
N ALA A 34 4.81 1.66 5.54
CA ALA A 34 5.15 1.21 6.89
C ALA A 34 4.91 2.31 7.94
N GLY A 35 4.21 1.98 9.02
CA GLY A 35 3.86 2.90 10.09
C GLY A 35 2.66 3.81 9.80
N ALA A 36 2.13 3.83 8.57
CA ALA A 36 0.99 4.67 8.25
C ALA A 36 -0.31 4.17 8.88
N SER A 37 -1.09 5.13 9.37
CA SER A 37 -2.50 4.98 9.76
C SER A 37 -3.37 5.90 8.89
N GLY A 38 -4.70 5.85 9.07
CA GLY A 38 -5.61 6.76 8.36
C GLY A 38 -5.30 8.24 8.56
N GLY A 39 -4.68 8.59 9.69
CA GLY A 39 -4.23 9.97 9.97
C GLY A 39 -3.13 10.48 9.04
N ALA A 40 -2.31 9.62 8.46
CA ALA A 40 -1.27 10.01 7.51
C ALA A 40 -1.82 10.63 6.22
N PHE A 41 -3.10 10.42 5.93
CA PHE A 41 -3.78 10.89 4.72
C PHE A 41 -4.75 12.05 4.97
N HIS A 42 -4.65 12.74 6.12
CA HIS A 42 -5.57 13.83 6.48
C HIS A 42 -5.64 14.96 5.43
N ASN A 43 -4.52 15.23 4.74
CA ASN A 43 -4.41 16.24 3.69
C ASN A 43 -4.93 15.78 2.31
N TRP A 44 -5.45 14.54 2.20
CA TRP A 44 -6.11 14.03 1.01
C TRP A 44 -7.59 14.42 0.95
N ARG A 45 -8.15 14.98 2.01
CA ARG A 45 -9.53 15.48 2.04
C ARG A 45 -9.75 16.50 0.92
N GLY A 46 -10.90 16.38 0.23
CA GLY A 46 -11.24 17.22 -0.91
C GLY A 46 -10.69 16.71 -2.26
N LEU A 47 -10.01 15.55 -2.30
CA LEU A 47 -9.63 14.92 -3.58
C LEU A 47 -10.80 14.18 -4.25
N ASP A 48 -11.85 13.87 -3.52
CA ASP A 48 -13.15 13.42 -4.05
C ASP A 48 -13.76 14.42 -5.02
N GLU A 49 -13.58 15.73 -4.81
CA GLU A 49 -13.96 16.79 -5.75
C GLU A 49 -13.22 16.70 -7.10
N GLN A 50 -12.05 16.03 -7.13
CA GLN A 50 -11.30 15.73 -8.36
C GLN A 50 -11.68 14.39 -8.99
N GLY A 51 -12.68 13.70 -8.44
CA GLY A 51 -13.14 12.40 -8.93
C GLY A 51 -12.38 11.19 -8.35
N LEU A 52 -11.59 11.36 -7.28
CA LEU A 52 -10.92 10.25 -6.61
C LEU A 52 -11.85 9.59 -5.59
N ASP A 53 -12.30 8.38 -5.89
CA ASP A 53 -12.96 7.50 -4.94
C ASP A 53 -11.93 6.58 -4.29
N LEU A 54 -11.78 6.63 -2.96
CA LEU A 54 -10.67 6.01 -2.24
C LEU A 54 -11.11 5.23 -1.01
N THR A 55 -10.65 4.00 -0.91
CA THR A 55 -10.62 3.19 0.31
C THR A 55 -9.18 3.00 0.77
N LEU A 56 -8.93 3.06 2.07
CA LEU A 56 -7.65 2.73 2.68
C LEU A 56 -7.67 1.28 3.18
N ALA A 57 -6.58 0.55 2.95
CA ALA A 57 -6.33 -0.72 3.61
C ALA A 57 -5.81 -0.45 5.03
N ILE A 58 -6.54 -0.86 6.06
CA ILE A 58 -6.14 -0.72 7.46
C ILE A 58 -5.56 -2.06 7.94
N TYR A 59 -4.25 -2.12 8.07
CA TYR A 59 -3.58 -3.32 8.58
C TYR A 59 -3.84 -3.52 10.08
N PRO A 60 -3.67 -4.74 10.63
CA PRO A 60 -3.75 -4.99 12.06
C PRO A 60 -2.79 -4.11 12.87
N GLY A 61 -3.16 -3.80 14.12
CA GLY A 61 -2.34 -3.03 15.04
C GLY A 61 -2.48 -1.51 14.93
N ARG A 62 -3.42 -1.00 14.11
CA ARG A 62 -3.63 0.45 13.92
C ARG A 62 -5.10 0.84 13.78
N ASP A 63 -5.40 2.11 14.02
CA ASP A 63 -6.75 2.70 13.90
C ASP A 63 -7.79 1.84 14.66
N GLN A 64 -8.91 1.50 14.01
CA GLN A 64 -9.95 0.65 14.59
C GLN A 64 -9.50 -0.80 14.84
N ARG A 65 -8.35 -1.21 14.33
CA ARG A 65 -7.77 -2.55 14.51
C ARG A 65 -6.57 -2.56 15.47
N MET A 66 -6.42 -1.52 16.29
CA MET A 66 -5.26 -1.34 17.18
C MET A 66 -5.09 -2.46 18.21
N HIS A 67 -6.16 -3.20 18.52
CA HIS A 67 -6.11 -4.32 19.45
C HIS A 67 -5.73 -5.66 18.80
N GLU A 68 -5.60 -5.69 17.47
CA GLU A 68 -5.16 -6.88 16.76
C GLU A 68 -3.62 -6.95 16.74
N PRO A 69 -3.02 -8.14 16.83
CA PRO A 69 -1.57 -8.28 16.72
C PRO A 69 -1.08 -7.84 15.34
N CYS A 70 -0.01 -7.05 15.31
CA CYS A 70 0.63 -6.61 14.07
C CYS A 70 1.16 -7.82 13.29
N LEU A 71 0.95 -7.83 11.98
CA LEU A 71 1.55 -8.80 11.07
C LEU A 71 2.98 -8.35 10.70
N ARG A 72 3.89 -9.30 10.59
CA ARG A 72 5.32 -9.08 10.38
C ARG A 72 5.82 -9.59 9.03
N GLN A 73 4.90 -9.87 8.12
CA GLN A 73 5.17 -10.38 6.77
C GLN A 73 4.16 -9.81 5.78
N VAL A 74 4.61 -9.54 4.56
CA VAL A 74 3.78 -9.00 3.48
C VAL A 74 2.71 -10.00 3.02
N GLN A 75 3.05 -11.30 2.92
CA GLN A 75 2.13 -12.31 2.42
C GLN A 75 0.85 -12.43 3.25
N PRO A 76 0.87 -12.57 4.59
CA PRO A 76 -0.37 -12.59 5.37
C PRO A 76 -1.21 -11.32 5.28
N LEU A 77 -0.58 -10.16 5.08
CA LEU A 77 -1.29 -8.90 4.81
C LEU A 77 -2.04 -8.97 3.47
N ALA A 78 -1.34 -9.42 2.43
CA ALA A 78 -1.91 -9.57 1.09
C ALA A 78 -3.01 -10.63 1.02
N GLU A 79 -2.83 -11.78 1.67
CA GLU A 79 -3.83 -12.85 1.76
C GLU A 79 -5.11 -12.36 2.42
N SER A 80 -4.99 -11.65 3.54
CA SER A 80 -6.13 -11.07 4.25
C SER A 80 -6.86 -10.03 3.39
N LEU A 81 -6.12 -9.18 2.69
CA LEU A 81 -6.67 -8.16 1.81
C LEU A 81 -7.35 -8.78 0.58
N ALA A 82 -6.72 -9.75 -0.07
CA ALA A 82 -7.29 -10.46 -1.21
C ALA A 82 -8.59 -11.18 -0.83
N ALA A 83 -8.62 -11.85 0.32
CA ALA A 83 -9.83 -12.53 0.82
C ALA A 83 -10.98 -11.53 1.02
N GLU A 84 -10.71 -10.36 1.57
CA GLU A 84 -11.76 -9.33 1.77
C GLU A 84 -12.22 -8.71 0.44
N ILE A 85 -11.30 -8.41 -0.49
CA ILE A 85 -11.65 -7.92 -1.82
C ILE A 85 -12.55 -8.93 -2.54
N GLN A 86 -12.32 -10.23 -2.39
CA GLN A 86 -13.16 -11.27 -3.01
C GLN A 86 -14.60 -11.27 -2.50
N THR A 87 -14.87 -10.72 -1.31
CA THR A 87 -16.24 -10.54 -0.78
C THR A 87 -16.97 -9.34 -1.37
N MET A 88 -16.26 -8.41 -2.02
CA MET A 88 -16.87 -7.24 -2.65
C MET A 88 -17.77 -7.64 -3.82
N PRO A 89 -18.80 -6.84 -4.15
CA PRO A 89 -19.62 -7.06 -5.34
C PRO A 89 -18.75 -7.13 -6.62
N ALA A 90 -19.08 -8.05 -7.53
CA ALA A 90 -18.29 -8.30 -8.73
C ALA A 90 -18.08 -7.03 -9.58
N LYS A 91 -19.07 -6.14 -9.64
CA LYS A 91 -18.96 -4.86 -10.35
C LYS A 91 -17.84 -3.99 -9.76
N GLN A 92 -17.78 -3.86 -8.43
CA GLN A 92 -16.75 -3.07 -7.75
C GLN A 92 -15.36 -3.68 -7.93
N ARG A 93 -15.22 -5.01 -7.86
CA ARG A 93 -13.93 -5.67 -8.11
C ARG A 93 -13.38 -5.41 -9.51
N ARG A 94 -14.25 -5.39 -10.55
CA ARG A 94 -13.83 -5.17 -11.94
C ARG A 94 -13.35 -3.77 -12.21
N THR A 95 -13.74 -2.79 -11.40
CA THR A 95 -13.34 -1.38 -11.52
C THR A 95 -12.31 -0.99 -10.45
N LEU A 96 -11.82 -1.96 -9.67
CA LEU A 96 -10.87 -1.73 -8.60
C LEU A 96 -9.48 -1.40 -9.16
N ILE A 97 -8.93 -0.28 -8.73
CA ILE A 97 -7.52 0.06 -8.89
C ILE A 97 -6.82 -0.20 -7.56
N LEU A 98 -5.93 -1.17 -7.56
CA LEU A 98 -5.15 -1.49 -6.38
C LEU A 98 -3.89 -0.64 -6.39
N ALA A 99 -3.70 0.19 -5.38
CA ALA A 99 -2.54 1.08 -5.26
C ALA A 99 -1.74 0.77 -4.00
N GLY A 100 -0.42 0.91 -4.06
CA GLY A 100 0.42 0.76 -2.89
C GLY A 100 1.64 1.67 -2.92
N HIS A 101 2.08 2.12 -1.75
CA HIS A 101 3.25 2.98 -1.59
C HIS A 101 4.24 2.35 -0.61
N SER A 102 5.52 2.27 -0.98
CA SER A 102 6.58 1.67 -0.17
C SER A 102 6.22 0.22 0.21
N MET A 103 6.17 -0.16 1.49
CA MET A 103 5.67 -1.47 1.95
C MET A 103 4.30 -1.80 1.33
N GLY A 104 3.43 -0.81 1.20
CA GLY A 104 2.11 -0.99 0.58
C GLY A 104 2.17 -1.42 -0.87
N ALA A 105 3.22 -1.08 -1.62
CA ALA A 105 3.43 -1.55 -2.99
C ALA A 105 3.70 -3.06 -3.03
N GLN A 106 4.46 -3.59 -2.06
CA GLN A 106 4.68 -5.03 -1.91
C GLN A 106 3.37 -5.76 -1.58
N VAL A 107 2.57 -5.19 -0.65
CA VAL A 107 1.25 -5.75 -0.30
C VAL A 107 0.29 -5.72 -1.48
N ALA A 108 0.23 -4.60 -2.22
CA ALA A 108 -0.62 -4.46 -3.40
C ALA A 108 -0.22 -5.46 -4.51
N PHE A 109 1.07 -5.63 -4.76
CA PHE A 109 1.58 -6.59 -5.73
C PHE A 109 1.19 -8.04 -5.38
N GLU A 110 1.45 -8.48 -4.14
CA GLU A 110 1.07 -9.83 -3.70
C GLU A 110 -0.45 -10.04 -3.73
N THR A 111 -1.22 -9.02 -3.31
CA THR A 111 -2.68 -9.06 -3.40
C THR A 111 -3.14 -9.21 -4.85
N CYS A 112 -2.54 -8.46 -5.78
CA CYS A 112 -2.85 -8.55 -7.21
C CYS A 112 -2.54 -9.94 -7.77
N LEU A 113 -1.39 -10.55 -7.40
CA LEU A 113 -1.04 -11.92 -7.78
C LEU A 113 -2.09 -12.94 -7.32
N LEU A 114 -2.57 -12.81 -6.08
CA LEU A 114 -3.61 -13.69 -5.53
C LEU A 114 -4.94 -13.51 -6.25
N LEU A 115 -5.31 -12.28 -6.56
CA LEU A 115 -6.56 -11.97 -7.29
C LEU A 115 -6.50 -12.47 -8.73
N GLU A 116 -5.39 -12.31 -9.45
CA GLU A 116 -5.22 -12.88 -10.80
C GLU A 116 -5.31 -14.40 -10.80
N GLN A 117 -4.68 -15.08 -9.82
CA GLN A 117 -4.77 -16.53 -9.67
C GLN A 117 -6.20 -17.00 -9.41
N ALA A 118 -6.99 -16.21 -8.72
CA ALA A 118 -8.41 -16.50 -8.46
C ALA A 118 -9.34 -16.11 -9.62
N GLY A 119 -8.81 -15.59 -10.74
CA GLY A 119 -9.60 -15.11 -11.88
C GLY A 119 -10.42 -13.84 -11.58
N THR A 120 -9.98 -13.03 -10.61
CA THR A 120 -10.66 -11.82 -10.14
C THR A 120 -9.72 -10.61 -10.18
N SER A 121 -8.96 -10.46 -11.26
CA SER A 121 -7.98 -9.38 -11.46
C SER A 121 -8.58 -8.00 -11.19
N PRO A 122 -7.85 -7.09 -10.53
CA PRO A 122 -8.23 -5.69 -10.47
C PRO A 122 -8.11 -5.06 -11.86
N ALA A 123 -8.77 -3.91 -12.08
CA ALA A 123 -8.68 -3.18 -13.34
C ALA A 123 -7.29 -2.59 -13.57
N GLY A 124 -6.60 -2.20 -12.51
CA GLY A 124 -5.25 -1.65 -12.59
C GLY A 124 -4.48 -1.79 -11.28
N LEU A 125 -3.17 -1.62 -11.38
CA LEU A 125 -2.23 -1.65 -10.26
C LEU A 125 -1.35 -0.40 -10.27
N VAL A 126 -1.11 0.19 -9.10
CA VAL A 126 -0.17 1.31 -8.91
C VAL A 126 0.88 0.90 -7.89
N LEU A 127 2.14 0.86 -8.30
CA LEU A 127 3.30 0.55 -7.45
C LEU A 127 4.16 1.80 -7.31
N SER A 128 4.26 2.31 -6.11
CA SER A 128 4.79 3.63 -5.80
C SER A 128 5.91 3.56 -4.78
N ALA A 129 7.06 4.19 -5.07
CA ALA A 129 8.22 4.35 -4.17
C ALA A 129 8.69 3.04 -3.51
N CYS A 130 8.85 1.98 -4.30
CA CYS A 130 9.30 0.69 -3.80
C CYS A 130 10.13 -0.04 -4.85
N HIS A 131 11.24 -0.61 -4.43
CA HIS A 131 12.05 -1.50 -5.28
C HIS A 131 11.30 -2.79 -5.64
N ALA A 132 11.68 -3.41 -6.75
CA ALA A 132 11.10 -4.68 -7.19
C ALA A 132 11.45 -5.84 -6.23
N PRO A 133 10.61 -6.91 -6.15
CA PRO A 133 10.73 -7.97 -5.14
C PRO A 133 12.04 -8.75 -5.13
N HIS A 134 12.78 -8.77 -6.24
CA HIS A 134 14.06 -9.48 -6.35
C HIS A 134 15.27 -8.60 -5.96
N LEU A 135 15.04 -7.34 -5.65
CA LEU A 135 16.01 -6.43 -5.09
C LEU A 135 15.88 -6.37 -3.58
N SER A 136 16.92 -5.90 -2.92
CA SER A 136 16.91 -5.67 -1.47
C SER A 136 16.75 -4.18 -1.19
N GLY A 137 16.02 -3.84 -0.11
CA GLY A 137 15.95 -2.47 0.36
C GLY A 137 17.33 -1.92 0.75
N ARG A 138 17.50 -0.61 0.62
CA ARG A 138 18.75 0.10 0.92
C ARG A 138 19.09 0.11 2.40
N ARG A 139 18.09 -0.06 3.26
CA ARG A 139 18.23 -0.02 4.70
C ARG A 139 17.56 -1.23 5.35
N LEU A 140 18.17 -1.71 6.42
CA LEU A 140 17.61 -2.74 7.29
C LEU A 140 17.56 -2.15 8.71
N LEU A 141 16.38 -1.78 9.16
CA LEU A 141 16.15 -1.06 10.42
C LEU A 141 15.59 -1.94 11.52
N SER A 142 14.85 -2.99 11.17
CA SER A 142 14.09 -3.80 12.13
C SER A 142 14.95 -4.47 13.20
N HIS A 143 16.26 -4.67 12.96
CA HIS A 143 17.22 -5.27 13.89
C HIS A 143 17.93 -4.25 14.80
N LEU A 144 17.82 -2.94 14.51
CA LEU A 144 18.48 -1.88 15.29
C LEU A 144 17.83 -1.73 16.66
N ASP A 145 18.60 -1.25 17.65
CA ASP A 145 18.03 -0.79 18.92
C ASP A 145 17.06 0.40 18.70
N ASP A 146 16.22 0.70 19.69
CA ASP A 146 15.15 1.69 19.54
C ASP A 146 15.68 3.08 19.20
N ARG A 147 16.80 3.50 19.78
CA ARG A 147 17.39 4.81 19.50
C ARG A 147 17.83 4.92 18.04
N ARG A 148 18.62 3.96 17.57
CA ARG A 148 19.10 3.94 16.18
C ARG A 148 17.97 3.76 15.18
N PHE A 149 16.97 2.95 15.53
CA PHE A 149 15.79 2.77 14.70
C PHE A 149 15.06 4.11 14.49
N ILE A 150 14.81 4.87 15.57
CA ILE A 150 14.16 6.19 15.50
C ILE A 150 15.03 7.17 14.73
N GLU A 151 16.35 7.23 14.97
CA GLU A 151 17.27 8.08 14.22
C GLU A 151 17.18 7.84 12.70
N GLN A 152 17.10 6.56 12.29
CA GLN A 152 16.95 6.21 10.87
C GLN A 152 15.55 6.56 10.32
N LEU A 153 14.48 6.37 11.10
CA LEU A 153 13.13 6.77 10.71
C LEU A 153 13.03 8.28 10.49
N VAL A 154 13.68 9.07 11.32
CA VAL A 154 13.78 10.52 11.13
C VAL A 154 14.53 10.87 9.85
N ALA A 155 15.65 10.18 9.58
CA ALA A 155 16.48 10.43 8.40
C ALA A 155 15.74 10.15 7.06
N ILE A 156 14.77 9.23 7.04
CA ILE A 156 13.93 8.95 5.86
C ILE A 156 12.63 9.78 5.84
N GLY A 157 12.37 10.60 6.87
CA GLY A 157 11.13 11.38 6.98
C GLY A 157 9.90 10.56 7.42
N GLY A 158 10.11 9.34 7.93
CA GLY A 158 9.04 8.38 8.27
C GLY A 158 8.35 8.64 9.63
N VAL A 159 8.78 9.64 10.39
CA VAL A 159 8.21 10.00 11.71
C VAL A 159 7.95 11.50 11.76
N SER A 160 6.75 11.88 12.20
CA SER A 160 6.40 13.29 12.38
C SER A 160 7.06 13.87 13.63
N GLU A 161 7.34 15.17 13.60
CA GLU A 161 7.85 15.92 14.76
C GLU A 161 6.94 15.79 15.99
N ALA A 162 5.62 15.76 15.77
CA ALA A 162 4.64 15.59 16.85
C ALA A 162 4.76 14.22 17.54
N LEU A 163 5.11 13.17 16.80
CA LEU A 163 5.33 11.85 17.38
C LEU A 163 6.65 11.80 18.15
N LEU A 164 7.70 12.44 17.63
CA LEU A 164 9.01 12.53 18.31
C LEU A 164 8.94 13.36 19.60
N ALA A 165 8.11 14.39 19.63
CA ALA A 165 7.92 15.25 20.80
C ALA A 165 7.14 14.57 21.94
N ASN A 166 6.56 13.38 21.70
CA ASN A 166 5.74 12.63 22.67
C ASN A 166 6.26 11.20 22.87
N PRO A 167 7.15 10.96 23.85
CA PRO A 167 7.75 9.64 24.11
C PRO A 167 6.72 8.55 24.42
N ASP A 168 5.63 8.87 25.12
CA ASP A 168 4.58 7.90 25.46
C ASP A 168 3.83 7.47 24.21
N LEU A 169 3.52 8.40 23.34
CA LEU A 169 2.90 8.11 22.05
C LEU A 169 3.83 7.30 21.16
N LEU A 170 5.10 7.66 21.11
CA LEU A 170 6.12 6.92 20.36
C LEU A 170 6.22 5.47 20.85
N ALA A 171 6.22 5.25 22.17
CA ALA A 171 6.24 3.90 22.74
C ALA A 171 5.04 3.04 22.32
N VAL A 172 3.85 3.64 22.17
CA VAL A 172 2.65 2.96 21.66
C VAL A 172 2.80 2.56 20.18
N PHE A 173 3.45 3.41 19.37
CA PHE A 173 3.65 3.15 17.95
C PHE A 173 4.85 2.23 17.63
N MET A 174 5.83 2.11 18.52
CA MET A 174 7.03 1.32 18.28
C MET A 174 6.77 -0.14 17.87
N PRO A 175 5.86 -0.90 18.52
CA PRO A 175 5.56 -2.28 18.10
C PRO A 175 5.03 -2.37 16.66
N LEU A 176 4.19 -1.40 16.25
CA LEU A 176 3.64 -1.28 14.90
C LEU A 176 4.76 -0.99 13.88
N LEU A 177 5.57 0.03 14.13
CA LEU A 177 6.68 0.41 13.28
C LEU A 177 7.65 -0.75 13.08
N ARG A 178 8.04 -1.43 14.17
CA ARG A 178 8.90 -2.61 14.13
C ARG A 178 8.31 -3.74 13.29
N ALA A 179 7.01 -4.02 13.43
CA ALA A 179 6.35 -5.07 12.69
C ALA A 179 6.31 -4.77 11.19
N ASP A 180 5.98 -3.54 10.82
CA ASP A 180 5.91 -3.12 9.42
C ASP A 180 7.29 -3.13 8.75
N PHE A 181 8.33 -2.62 9.44
CA PHE A 181 9.70 -2.67 8.91
C PHE A 181 10.20 -4.10 8.80
N GLN A 182 9.88 -4.98 9.75
CA GLN A 182 10.19 -6.40 9.63
C GLN A 182 9.49 -7.04 8.43
N ALA A 183 8.22 -6.67 8.17
CA ALA A 183 7.46 -7.20 7.04
C ALA A 183 8.08 -6.80 5.71
N THR A 184 8.39 -5.51 5.51
CA THR A 184 8.96 -5.01 4.25
C THR A 184 10.39 -5.49 4.02
N GLU A 185 11.23 -5.53 5.05
CA GLU A 185 12.64 -5.94 4.96
C GLU A 185 12.80 -7.44 4.72
N SER A 186 11.90 -8.27 5.25
CA SER A 186 11.92 -9.72 5.03
C SER A 186 11.29 -10.14 3.70
N TYR A 187 10.64 -9.21 3.00
CA TYR A 187 9.99 -9.50 1.73
C TYR A 187 11.00 -9.58 0.60
N HIS A 188 11.10 -10.78 0.03
CA HIS A 188 11.96 -11.04 -1.13
C HIS A 188 11.39 -12.16 -1.98
N ARG A 189 11.43 -12.00 -3.32
CA ARG A 189 11.03 -13.01 -4.29
C ARG A 189 12.14 -13.19 -5.33
N PRO A 190 12.83 -14.33 -5.35
CA PRO A 190 13.87 -14.59 -6.35
C PRO A 190 13.26 -14.64 -7.76
N LEU A 191 13.79 -13.83 -8.67
CA LEU A 191 13.27 -13.70 -10.03
C LEU A 191 13.27 -15.02 -10.81
N HIS A 192 14.26 -15.88 -10.55
CA HIS A 192 14.42 -17.17 -11.23
C HIS A 192 13.52 -18.29 -10.64
N ALA A 193 13.17 -18.19 -9.38
CA ALA A 193 12.34 -19.19 -8.70
C ALA A 193 10.85 -18.99 -8.96
N ASP A 194 10.43 -17.76 -9.26
CA ASP A 194 9.05 -17.43 -9.52
C ASP A 194 8.86 -16.87 -10.94
N ARG A 195 8.11 -17.60 -11.76
CA ARG A 195 7.82 -17.23 -13.15
C ARG A 195 6.50 -16.47 -13.32
N ARG A 196 5.78 -16.25 -12.24
CA ARG A 196 4.51 -15.51 -12.30
C ARG A 196 4.77 -14.06 -12.67
N ARG A 197 3.97 -13.56 -13.61
CA ARG A 197 4.00 -12.18 -14.09
C ARG A 197 2.58 -11.68 -14.16
N LEU A 198 2.35 -10.46 -13.66
CA LEU A 198 1.04 -9.83 -13.67
C LEU A 198 0.64 -9.39 -15.08
N GLN A 199 -0.62 -9.65 -15.43
CA GLN A 199 -1.25 -9.15 -16.65
C GLN A 199 -1.94 -7.79 -16.42
N THR A 200 -2.28 -7.48 -15.17
CA THR A 200 -2.94 -6.24 -14.78
C THR A 200 -2.14 -5.02 -15.23
N PRO A 201 -2.75 -4.06 -15.97
CA PRO A 201 -2.10 -2.82 -16.33
C PRO A 201 -1.53 -2.11 -15.09
N THR A 202 -0.29 -1.64 -15.18
CA THR A 202 0.44 -1.16 -14.00
C THR A 202 1.07 0.21 -14.22
N LEU A 203 0.83 1.12 -13.27
CA LEU A 203 1.52 2.40 -13.13
C LEU A 203 2.64 2.29 -12.10
N LEU A 204 3.86 2.63 -12.49
CA LEU A 204 5.05 2.71 -11.63
C LEU A 204 5.34 4.18 -11.31
N LEU A 205 5.46 4.52 -10.02
CA LEU A 205 5.74 5.88 -9.57
C LEU A 205 6.99 5.92 -8.70
N HIS A 206 7.89 6.88 -8.94
CA HIS A 206 9.06 7.13 -8.12
C HIS A 206 9.24 8.62 -7.83
N GLY A 207 9.80 8.96 -6.67
CA GLY A 207 10.15 10.32 -6.32
C GLY A 207 11.41 10.79 -7.04
N SER A 208 11.46 12.05 -7.45
CA SER A 208 12.66 12.63 -8.12
C SER A 208 13.90 12.67 -7.22
N HIS A 209 13.71 12.62 -5.90
CA HIS A 209 14.75 12.67 -4.88
C HIS A 209 14.50 11.60 -3.79
N ASP A 210 13.89 10.47 -4.15
CA ASP A 210 13.61 9.38 -3.22
C ASP A 210 14.91 8.66 -2.83
N PRO A 211 15.32 8.69 -1.53
CA PRO A 211 16.53 8.03 -1.09
C PRO A 211 16.36 6.52 -0.87
N GLU A 212 15.13 6.00 -0.89
CA GLU A 212 14.79 4.60 -0.58
C GLU A 212 14.53 3.76 -1.83
N ALA A 213 14.00 4.36 -2.91
CA ALA A 213 13.72 3.66 -4.16
C ALA A 213 13.83 4.61 -5.36
N ASP A 214 14.90 4.50 -6.13
CA ASP A 214 15.13 5.33 -7.30
C ASP A 214 14.38 4.85 -8.56
N GLN A 215 14.61 5.56 -9.66
CA GLN A 215 13.99 5.27 -10.95
C GLN A 215 14.28 3.85 -11.45
N GLU A 216 15.50 3.35 -11.26
CA GLU A 216 15.92 2.04 -11.76
C GLU A 216 15.33 0.91 -10.91
N GLU A 217 15.34 1.07 -9.59
CA GLU A 217 14.78 0.11 -8.64
C GLU A 217 13.26 -0.02 -8.80
N VAL A 218 12.56 1.10 -9.00
CA VAL A 218 11.13 1.10 -9.33
C VAL A 218 10.90 0.56 -10.74
N GLY A 219 11.74 0.91 -11.72
CA GLY A 219 11.65 0.39 -13.08
C GLY A 219 11.84 -1.13 -13.18
N ALA A 220 12.58 -1.72 -12.24
CA ALA A 220 12.81 -3.16 -12.18
C ALA A 220 11.53 -4.00 -11.95
N TRP A 221 10.44 -3.41 -11.46
CA TRP A 221 9.13 -4.05 -11.40
C TRP A 221 8.66 -4.58 -12.75
N ARG A 222 9.08 -4.00 -13.88
CA ARG A 222 8.73 -4.50 -15.23
C ARG A 222 9.11 -5.97 -15.44
N GLN A 223 10.09 -6.48 -14.72
CA GLN A 223 10.45 -7.90 -14.76
C GLN A 223 9.39 -8.82 -14.15
N TRP A 224 8.42 -8.25 -13.42
CA TRP A 224 7.29 -8.94 -12.79
C TRP A 224 5.96 -8.71 -13.52
N LEU A 225 5.98 -7.97 -14.63
CA LEU A 225 4.80 -7.58 -15.38
C LEU A 225 4.85 -8.14 -16.81
N CYS A 226 3.73 -8.64 -17.31
CA CYS A 226 3.48 -8.98 -18.72
C CYS A 226 2.47 -8.04 -19.36
N GLY A 227 1.59 -7.41 -18.55
CA GLY A 227 0.64 -6.42 -18.99
C GLY A 227 1.29 -5.07 -19.33
N GLU A 228 0.49 -4.13 -19.79
CA GLU A 228 0.94 -2.76 -20.05
C GLU A 228 1.49 -2.14 -18.77
N SER A 229 2.63 -1.47 -18.88
CA SER A 229 3.21 -0.73 -17.75
C SER A 229 3.73 0.63 -18.17
N ARG A 230 3.44 1.63 -17.33
CA ARG A 230 3.93 3.00 -17.49
C ARG A 230 4.71 3.39 -16.24
N GLN A 231 5.73 4.23 -16.41
CA GLN A 231 6.51 4.77 -15.30
C GLN A 231 6.52 6.29 -15.37
N GLN A 232 6.27 6.93 -14.23
CA GLN A 232 6.24 8.38 -14.10
C GLN A 232 7.06 8.82 -12.89
N VAL A 233 7.68 10.01 -13.00
CA VAL A 233 8.39 10.65 -11.91
C VAL A 233 7.45 11.59 -11.15
N MET A 234 7.52 11.52 -9.83
CA MET A 234 6.84 12.44 -8.91
C MET A 234 7.87 13.42 -8.35
N ALA A 235 7.54 14.71 -8.35
CA ALA A 235 8.42 15.69 -7.70
C ALA A 235 8.39 15.50 -6.18
N GLY A 236 9.53 15.24 -5.55
CA GLY A 236 9.67 15.07 -4.10
C GLY A 236 10.53 13.88 -3.70
N ASP A 237 10.58 13.65 -2.40
CA ASP A 237 11.26 12.55 -1.73
C ASP A 237 10.37 11.28 -1.64
N HIS A 238 10.72 10.36 -0.72
CA HIS A 238 9.96 9.12 -0.50
C HIS A 238 8.49 9.35 -0.15
N PHE A 239 8.14 10.46 0.50
CA PHE A 239 6.79 10.78 0.98
C PHE A 239 6.01 11.74 0.07
N TYR A 240 6.37 11.84 -1.21
CA TYR A 240 5.67 12.70 -2.17
C TYR A 240 4.15 12.48 -2.19
N LEU A 241 3.66 11.25 -1.92
CA LEU A 241 2.23 11.00 -1.93
C LEU A 241 1.49 11.72 -0.81
N THR A 242 2.12 11.95 0.36
CA THR A 242 1.53 12.73 1.45
C THR A 242 1.83 14.21 1.33
N GLN A 243 2.96 14.57 0.75
CA GLN A 243 3.36 15.97 0.56
C GLN A 243 2.63 16.62 -0.62
N ARG A 244 2.31 15.85 -1.67
CA ARG A 244 1.71 16.30 -2.92
C ARG A 244 0.51 15.44 -3.34
N PRO A 245 -0.52 15.31 -2.49
CA PRO A 245 -1.62 14.36 -2.72
C PRO A 245 -2.39 14.65 -4.02
N ARG A 246 -2.57 15.93 -4.40
CA ARG A 246 -3.22 16.31 -5.66
C ARG A 246 -2.45 15.80 -6.88
N ALA A 247 -1.13 15.92 -6.87
CA ALA A 247 -0.28 15.45 -7.98
C ALA A 247 -0.32 13.93 -8.09
N PHE A 248 -0.30 13.20 -6.95
CA PHE A 248 -0.46 11.76 -6.94
C PHE A 248 -1.83 11.33 -7.50
N ALA A 249 -2.91 11.95 -7.01
CA ALA A 249 -4.27 11.70 -7.50
C ALA A 249 -4.38 11.92 -9.02
N THR A 250 -3.81 13.02 -9.53
CA THR A 250 -3.79 13.31 -10.98
C THR A 250 -3.11 12.20 -11.77
N GLN A 251 -1.96 11.67 -11.31
CA GLN A 251 -1.28 10.57 -12.01
C GLN A 251 -2.13 9.29 -12.03
N VAL A 252 -2.78 8.96 -10.92
CA VAL A 252 -3.65 7.79 -10.83
C VAL A 252 -4.88 7.96 -11.74
N LEU A 253 -5.55 9.10 -11.71
CA LEU A 253 -6.72 9.38 -12.56
C LEU A 253 -6.35 9.38 -14.04
N THR A 254 -5.24 9.99 -14.43
CA THR A 254 -4.73 9.95 -15.81
C THR A 254 -4.43 8.52 -16.27
N PHE A 255 -3.84 7.69 -15.40
CA PHE A 255 -3.62 6.29 -15.71
C PHE A 255 -4.93 5.52 -15.92
N ILE A 256 -5.94 5.77 -15.09
CA ILE A 256 -7.27 5.17 -15.22
C ILE A 256 -7.87 5.54 -16.58
N GLU A 257 -7.87 6.82 -16.94
CA GLU A 257 -8.43 7.33 -18.20
C GLU A 257 -7.73 6.73 -19.42
N GLN A 258 -6.42 6.60 -19.40
CA GLN A 258 -5.61 6.23 -20.56
C GLN A 258 -5.42 4.73 -20.73
N SER A 259 -5.43 3.95 -19.65
CA SER A 259 -5.09 2.52 -19.71
C SER A 259 -6.25 1.60 -19.33
N ILE A 260 -7.28 2.12 -18.64
CA ILE A 260 -8.36 1.29 -18.12
C ILE A 260 -9.68 1.57 -18.85
N SER A 261 -10.04 2.83 -19.01
CA SER A 261 -11.33 3.25 -19.61
C SER A 261 -11.53 2.90 -21.10
N PRO A 262 -10.50 2.79 -21.95
CA PRO A 262 -10.69 2.46 -23.37
C PRO A 262 -11.28 1.08 -23.65
N PHE A 263 -11.32 0.20 -22.65
CA PHE A 263 -11.72 -1.20 -22.83
C PHE A 263 -13.12 -1.56 -22.28
N HIS A 264 -13.95 -0.55 -21.96
CA HIS A 264 -15.36 -0.81 -21.62
C HIS A 264 -16.27 -0.40 -22.80
N PRO A 265 -16.77 -1.38 -23.58
CA PRO A 265 -17.89 -1.13 -24.50
C PRO A 265 -19.19 -0.90 -23.70
#